data_cfe626e5b0ed5a326a7e83df2163afa6
#
_entry.id   cfe626e5b0ed5a326a7e83df2163afa6
#
_cell.length_a   1.000
_cell.length_b   1.000
_cell.length_c   1.000
_cell.angle_alpha   90.00
_cell.angle_beta   90.00
_cell.angle_gamma   90.00
#
_symmetry.space_group_name_H-M   'P 1'
#
loop_
_entity.id
_entity.type
_entity.pdbx_description
1 polymer ?
#
loop_
_entity_poly.entity_id
_entity_poly.type
_entity_poly.pdbx_seq_one_letter_code
_entity_poly.pdbx_strand_id
1 'polypeptide(L)'
;IAVDSSKAFSDYYRTSLEPSKRASLQYTFIALEQIHGRACQEFLEILYLMRLGFADGAFARWRSLFELQCTALFISQQGETIAKQFIDASFGDGQHYEWANGAVNKDGSIIKSGSFKKLFNGCNFPDESRNTWYRQYQYACLTTHASPQGTMGRIALRQSVPCVPIGQTDYGIDIPAKHAARSLALESCAFFSVCPYGNNVIHSIVLNNWADLIDEATDFAVKEAFKDPNKTDLFDSSHNKMN
;
A
#
# COMPACT_ATOMS: atom_id res chain seq x y z
N ILE A 1 11.00 -0.44 -13.26
CA ILE A 1 11.68 -1.45 -12.42
C ILE A 1 10.67 -2.49 -11.93
N ALA A 2 9.66 -2.14 -11.10
CA ALA A 2 8.73 -3.13 -10.53
C ALA A 2 8.11 -4.05 -11.62
N VAL A 3 7.60 -3.48 -12.70
CA VAL A 3 6.97 -4.22 -13.80
C VAL A 3 7.98 -5.09 -14.57
N ASP A 4 9.15 -4.55 -14.91
CA ASP A 4 10.16 -5.30 -15.69
C ASP A 4 10.77 -6.42 -14.85
N SER A 5 11.03 -6.16 -13.56
CA SER A 5 11.53 -7.15 -12.63
C SER A 5 10.52 -8.28 -12.39
N SER A 6 9.24 -7.96 -12.31
CA SER A 6 8.19 -8.96 -12.13
C SER A 6 8.06 -9.87 -13.35
N LYS A 7 8.18 -9.33 -14.56
CA LYS A 7 8.18 -10.14 -15.78
C LYS A 7 9.35 -11.11 -15.80
N ALA A 8 10.56 -10.63 -15.55
CA ALA A 8 11.75 -11.48 -15.51
C ALA A 8 11.64 -12.57 -14.42
N PHE A 9 11.07 -12.25 -13.27
CA PHE A 9 10.82 -13.21 -12.20
C PHE A 9 9.75 -14.24 -12.57
N SER A 10 8.67 -13.82 -13.19
CA SER A 10 7.61 -14.72 -13.65
C SER A 10 8.12 -15.68 -14.74
N ASP A 11 8.94 -15.20 -15.65
CA ASP A 11 9.59 -16.05 -16.68
C ASP A 11 10.52 -17.07 -16.02
N TYR A 12 11.35 -16.66 -15.05
CA TYR A 12 12.20 -17.57 -14.28
C TYR A 12 11.38 -18.63 -13.56
N TYR A 13 10.32 -18.25 -12.84
CA TYR A 13 9.46 -19.19 -12.13
C TYR A 13 8.88 -20.25 -13.07
N ARG A 14 8.39 -19.83 -14.25
CA ARG A 14 7.71 -20.72 -15.21
C ARG A 14 8.66 -21.62 -15.98
N THR A 15 9.86 -21.15 -16.30
CA THR A 15 10.76 -21.82 -17.22
C THR A 15 12.00 -22.47 -16.56
N SER A 16 12.52 -21.86 -15.51
CA SER A 16 13.82 -22.21 -14.95
C SER A 16 13.74 -22.83 -13.54
N LEU A 17 12.64 -22.58 -12.80
CA LEU A 17 12.48 -23.17 -11.48
C LEU A 17 12.19 -24.68 -11.61
N GLU A 18 12.86 -25.45 -10.77
CA GLU A 18 12.70 -26.91 -10.72
C GLU A 18 11.21 -27.30 -10.54
N PRO A 19 10.68 -28.28 -11.32
CA PRO A 19 9.25 -28.61 -11.33
C PRO A 19 8.64 -28.93 -9.96
N SER A 20 9.38 -29.63 -9.09
CA SER A 20 8.90 -29.96 -7.74
C SER A 20 8.74 -28.72 -6.85
N LYS A 21 9.69 -27.80 -6.91
CA LYS A 21 9.62 -26.50 -6.21
C LYS A 21 8.51 -25.64 -6.77
N ARG A 22 8.35 -25.60 -8.09
CA ARG A 22 7.26 -24.85 -8.74
C ARG A 22 5.90 -25.38 -8.29
N ALA A 23 5.72 -26.69 -8.22
CA ALA A 23 4.48 -27.30 -7.74
C ALA A 23 4.19 -26.97 -6.28
N SER A 24 5.22 -26.91 -5.42
CA SER A 24 5.05 -26.58 -3.99
C SER A 24 4.82 -25.10 -3.68
N LEU A 25 4.91 -24.21 -4.66
CA LEU A 25 4.73 -22.75 -4.53
C LEU A 25 3.65 -22.22 -5.48
N GLN A 26 2.88 -23.11 -6.10
CA GLN A 26 1.99 -22.78 -7.21
C GLN A 26 0.93 -21.73 -6.84
N TYR A 27 0.21 -21.94 -5.76
CA TYR A 27 -0.86 -21.03 -5.35
C TYR A 27 -0.32 -19.72 -4.81
N THR A 28 0.77 -19.78 -4.03
CA THR A 28 1.43 -18.57 -3.51
C THR A 28 1.94 -17.70 -4.66
N PHE A 29 2.58 -18.32 -5.67
CA PHE A 29 3.07 -17.58 -6.84
C PHE A 29 1.91 -16.94 -7.61
N ILE A 30 0.86 -17.69 -7.95
CA ILE A 30 -0.30 -17.18 -8.71
C ILE A 30 -0.97 -16.03 -7.97
N ALA A 31 -1.25 -16.20 -6.66
CA ALA A 31 -1.88 -15.16 -5.86
C ALA A 31 -1.06 -13.87 -5.84
N LEU A 32 0.25 -13.99 -5.54
CA LEU A 32 1.12 -12.82 -5.43
C LEU A 32 1.40 -12.16 -6.79
N GLU A 33 1.49 -12.92 -7.88
CA GLU A 33 1.62 -12.37 -9.23
C GLU A 33 0.39 -11.51 -9.61
N GLN A 34 -0.82 -11.98 -9.31
CA GLN A 34 -2.05 -11.22 -9.58
C GLN A 34 -2.15 -9.97 -8.69
N ILE A 35 -1.84 -10.09 -7.41
CA ILE A 35 -1.80 -8.96 -6.48
C ILE A 35 -0.78 -7.94 -6.94
N HIS A 36 0.42 -8.36 -7.35
CA HIS A 36 1.48 -7.48 -7.85
C HIS A 36 1.06 -6.71 -9.11
N GLY A 37 0.46 -7.40 -10.07
CA GLY A 37 -0.08 -6.74 -11.27
C GLY A 37 -1.11 -5.67 -10.93
N ARG A 38 -2.02 -5.98 -10.01
CA ARG A 38 -3.01 -5.02 -9.50
C ARG A 38 -2.37 -3.87 -8.73
N ALA A 39 -1.38 -4.13 -7.89
CA ALA A 39 -0.65 -3.11 -7.13
C ALA A 39 0.09 -2.13 -8.06
N CYS A 40 0.73 -2.62 -9.11
CA CYS A 40 1.35 -1.78 -10.13
C CYS A 40 0.32 -0.88 -10.83
N GLN A 41 -0.87 -1.41 -11.15
CA GLN A 41 -1.95 -0.63 -11.75
C GLN A 41 -2.46 0.46 -10.80
N GLU A 42 -2.74 0.13 -9.54
CA GLU A 42 -3.16 1.10 -8.52
C GLU A 42 -2.12 2.21 -8.31
N PHE A 43 -0.84 1.85 -8.30
CA PHE A 43 0.25 2.83 -8.19
C PHE A 43 0.28 3.79 -9.37
N LEU A 44 0.11 3.31 -10.60
CA LEU A 44 0.04 4.17 -11.79
C LEU A 44 -1.15 5.14 -11.71
N GLU A 45 -2.31 4.67 -11.27
CA GLU A 45 -3.49 5.52 -11.07
C GLU A 45 -3.23 6.61 -10.01
N ILE A 46 -2.59 6.27 -8.89
CA ILE A 46 -2.17 7.23 -7.87
C ILE A 46 -1.22 8.28 -8.46
N LEU A 47 -0.22 7.83 -9.23
CA LEU A 47 0.75 8.73 -9.86
C LEU A 47 0.09 9.72 -10.82
N TYR A 48 -0.87 9.26 -11.65
CA TYR A 48 -1.62 10.15 -12.54
C TYR A 48 -2.49 11.14 -11.78
N LEU A 49 -3.18 10.69 -10.73
CA LEU A 49 -3.98 11.59 -9.89
C LEU A 49 -3.12 12.67 -9.24
N MET A 50 -1.96 12.31 -8.69
CA MET A 50 -1.01 13.28 -8.12
C MET A 50 -0.49 14.26 -9.16
N ARG A 51 -0.10 13.79 -10.36
CA ARG A 51 0.38 14.65 -11.46
C ARG A 51 -0.68 15.65 -11.92
N LEU A 52 -1.95 15.30 -11.80
CA LEU A 52 -3.08 16.16 -12.12
C LEU A 52 -3.56 17.00 -10.94
N GLY A 53 -2.89 16.93 -9.78
CA GLY A 53 -3.24 17.71 -8.60
C GLY A 53 -4.47 17.21 -7.85
N PHE A 54 -4.84 15.94 -7.96
CA PHE A 54 -5.98 15.33 -7.25
C PHE A 54 -5.49 14.47 -6.06
N ALA A 55 -4.94 15.14 -5.06
CA ALA A 55 -4.37 14.49 -3.87
C ALA A 55 -5.36 13.58 -3.13
N ASP A 56 -6.62 14.00 -3.00
CA ASP A 56 -7.66 13.23 -2.32
C ASP A 56 -7.98 11.92 -3.03
N GLY A 57 -8.12 12.00 -4.36
CA GLY A 57 -8.32 10.82 -5.20
C GLY A 57 -7.12 9.87 -5.11
N ALA A 58 -5.90 10.41 -5.12
CA ALA A 58 -4.67 9.66 -4.96
C ALA A 58 -4.61 8.97 -3.58
N PHE A 59 -4.98 9.68 -2.50
CA PHE A 59 -5.00 9.14 -1.16
C PHE A 59 -6.09 8.07 -0.96
N ALA A 60 -7.27 8.30 -1.50
CA ALA A 60 -8.34 7.29 -1.50
C ALA A 60 -7.92 6.02 -2.28
N ARG A 61 -7.19 6.20 -3.39
CA ARG A 61 -6.68 5.07 -4.18
C ARG A 61 -5.54 4.34 -3.47
N TRP A 62 -4.66 5.05 -2.76
CA TRP A 62 -3.64 4.44 -1.93
C TRP A 62 -4.21 3.45 -0.91
N ARG A 63 -5.39 3.69 -0.37
CA ARG A 63 -6.07 2.72 0.52
C ARG A 63 -6.12 1.32 -0.10
N SER A 64 -6.53 1.22 -1.39
CA SER A 64 -6.59 -0.06 -2.09
C SER A 64 -5.20 -0.68 -2.28
N LEU A 65 -4.20 0.13 -2.62
CA LEU A 65 -2.81 -0.33 -2.73
C LEU A 65 -2.28 -0.84 -1.39
N PHE A 66 -2.62 -0.19 -0.28
CA PHE A 66 -2.24 -0.64 1.05
C PHE A 66 -2.92 -1.95 1.45
N GLU A 67 -4.18 -2.14 1.09
CA GLU A 67 -4.88 -3.42 1.28
C GLU A 67 -4.21 -4.54 0.48
N LEU A 68 -3.80 -4.29 -0.77
CA LEU A 68 -3.05 -5.25 -1.60
C LEU A 68 -1.68 -5.58 -0.98
N GLN A 69 -0.94 -4.58 -0.52
CA GLN A 69 0.33 -4.78 0.21
C GLN A 69 0.16 -5.68 1.43
N CYS A 70 -0.84 -5.41 2.27
CA CYS A 70 -1.11 -6.23 3.45
C CYS A 70 -1.51 -7.65 3.05
N THR A 71 -2.32 -7.81 2.01
CA THR A 71 -2.73 -9.12 1.49
C THR A 71 -1.53 -9.91 0.98
N ALA A 72 -0.65 -9.29 0.20
CA ALA A 72 0.57 -9.91 -0.32
C ALA A 72 1.51 -10.36 0.82
N LEU A 73 1.80 -9.47 1.77
CA LEU A 73 2.61 -9.78 2.95
C LEU A 73 2.00 -10.92 3.78
N PHE A 74 0.69 -10.92 3.96
CA PHE A 74 0.03 -11.97 4.71
C PHE A 74 0.12 -13.33 4.00
N ILE A 75 -0.21 -13.39 2.71
CA ILE A 75 -0.13 -14.63 1.92
C ILE A 75 1.30 -15.16 1.87
N SER A 76 2.30 -14.30 1.66
CA SER A 76 3.71 -14.73 1.63
C SER A 76 4.18 -15.38 2.94
N GLN A 77 3.56 -15.03 4.06
CA GLN A 77 3.88 -15.58 5.38
C GLN A 77 3.08 -16.84 5.73
N GLN A 78 1.87 -16.98 5.19
CA GLN A 78 0.96 -18.09 5.50
C GLN A 78 1.10 -19.30 4.52
N GLY A 79 1.65 -19.07 3.33
CA GLY A 79 1.97 -20.10 2.34
C GLY A 79 0.76 -20.65 1.57
N GLU A 80 0.97 -21.84 0.98
CA GLU A 80 0.13 -22.43 -0.07
C GLU A 80 -1.35 -22.60 0.30
N THR A 81 -1.67 -23.00 1.51
CA THR A 81 -3.06 -23.26 1.91
C THR A 81 -3.89 -21.97 1.88
N ILE A 82 -3.36 -20.90 2.45
CA ILE A 82 -4.05 -19.60 2.48
C ILE A 82 -4.05 -18.95 1.10
N ALA A 83 -2.95 -19.08 0.34
CA ALA A 83 -2.90 -18.64 -1.05
C ALA A 83 -3.97 -19.32 -1.92
N LYS A 84 -4.16 -20.63 -1.76
CA LYS A 84 -5.23 -21.36 -2.43
C LYS A 84 -6.61 -20.86 -2.06
N GLN A 85 -6.88 -20.67 -0.76
CA GLN A 85 -8.15 -20.11 -0.29
C GLN A 85 -8.43 -18.71 -0.87
N PHE A 86 -7.40 -17.86 -0.99
CA PHE A 86 -7.52 -16.55 -1.61
C PHE A 86 -7.92 -16.64 -3.09
N ILE A 87 -7.32 -17.57 -3.85
CA ILE A 87 -7.66 -17.81 -5.25
C ILE A 87 -9.09 -18.37 -5.36
N ASP A 88 -9.42 -19.39 -4.56
CA ASP A 88 -10.75 -20.03 -4.59
C ASP A 88 -11.85 -19.00 -4.26
N ALA A 89 -11.61 -18.08 -3.33
CA ALA A 89 -12.54 -17.01 -2.98
C ALA A 89 -12.84 -16.04 -4.14
N SER A 90 -11.96 -15.95 -5.14
CA SER A 90 -12.19 -15.11 -6.32
C SER A 90 -13.30 -15.64 -7.24
N PHE A 91 -13.70 -16.89 -7.08
CA PHE A 91 -14.75 -17.56 -7.85
C PHE A 91 -16.09 -17.70 -7.08
N GLY A 92 -16.15 -17.21 -5.84
CA GLY A 92 -17.30 -17.38 -4.96
C GLY A 92 -17.91 -16.06 -4.50
N ASP A 93 -19.11 -16.16 -3.92
CA ASP A 93 -19.84 -15.02 -3.32
C ASP A 93 -19.43 -14.77 -1.84
N GLY A 94 -18.23 -15.24 -1.45
CA GLY A 94 -17.74 -15.19 -0.08
C GLY A 94 -17.53 -13.77 0.46
N GLN A 95 -17.57 -13.63 1.78
CA GLN A 95 -17.26 -12.37 2.43
C GLN A 95 -15.78 -11.98 2.22
N HIS A 96 -15.54 -10.69 2.15
CA HIS A 96 -14.31 -10.06 1.67
C HIS A 96 -12.99 -10.61 2.24
N TYR A 97 -12.97 -11.18 3.45
CA TYR A 97 -11.77 -11.71 4.12
C TYR A 97 -11.92 -13.13 4.67
N GLU A 98 -12.96 -13.89 4.31
CA GLU A 98 -13.15 -15.26 4.79
C GLU A 98 -12.04 -16.21 4.34
N TRP A 99 -11.39 -15.91 3.22
CA TRP A 99 -10.24 -16.65 2.74
C TRP A 99 -9.05 -16.70 3.72
N ALA A 100 -8.99 -15.77 4.67
CA ALA A 100 -7.98 -15.74 5.72
C ALA A 100 -8.32 -16.63 6.93
N ASN A 101 -9.47 -17.32 6.93
CA ASN A 101 -9.84 -18.23 8.01
C ASN A 101 -8.89 -19.42 8.04
N GLY A 102 -8.48 -19.82 9.22
CA GLY A 102 -7.49 -20.89 9.41
C GLY A 102 -6.03 -20.42 9.41
N ALA A 103 -5.74 -19.19 9.01
CA ALA A 103 -4.41 -18.61 9.11
C ALA A 103 -3.98 -18.44 10.57
N VAL A 104 -2.68 -18.42 10.80
CA VAL A 104 -2.08 -18.31 12.13
C VAL A 104 -1.64 -16.87 12.39
N ASN A 105 -2.10 -16.28 13.48
CA ASN A 105 -1.67 -14.97 13.96
C ASN A 105 -0.23 -15.03 14.52
N LYS A 106 0.38 -13.86 14.77
CA LYS A 106 1.71 -13.75 15.38
C LYS A 106 1.80 -14.37 16.79
N ASP A 107 0.71 -14.40 17.53
CA ASP A 107 0.60 -15.02 18.85
C ASP A 107 0.32 -16.53 18.82
N GLY A 108 0.28 -17.13 17.63
CA GLY A 108 -0.03 -18.54 17.41
C GLY A 108 -1.52 -18.89 17.42
N SER A 109 -2.41 -17.92 17.62
CA SER A 109 -3.86 -18.16 17.57
C SER A 109 -4.35 -18.27 16.13
N ILE A 110 -5.43 -19.04 15.92
CA ILE A 110 -6.02 -19.25 14.59
C ILE A 110 -7.08 -18.17 14.31
N ILE A 111 -7.04 -17.60 13.11
CA ILE A 111 -8.06 -16.66 12.63
C ILE A 111 -9.35 -17.44 12.33
N LYS A 112 -10.39 -17.23 13.12
CA LYS A 112 -11.72 -17.84 12.95
C LYS A 112 -12.67 -17.04 12.06
N SER A 113 -12.42 -15.74 11.92
CA SER A 113 -13.21 -14.82 11.09
C SER A 113 -12.28 -13.76 10.56
N GLY A 114 -12.00 -13.78 9.26
CA GLY A 114 -11.12 -12.84 8.59
C GLY A 114 -11.66 -11.40 8.62
N SER A 115 -10.75 -10.44 8.74
CA SER A 115 -11.02 -9.02 8.55
C SER A 115 -9.72 -8.31 8.18
N PHE A 116 -9.80 -7.14 7.54
CA PHE A 116 -8.60 -6.38 7.22
C PHE A 116 -7.73 -6.09 8.45
N LYS A 117 -8.34 -5.73 9.59
CA LYS A 117 -7.61 -5.48 10.83
C LYS A 117 -6.82 -6.72 11.30
N LYS A 118 -7.39 -7.90 11.20
CA LYS A 118 -6.69 -9.15 11.55
C LYS A 118 -5.56 -9.46 10.57
N LEU A 119 -5.80 -9.26 9.29
CA LEU A 119 -4.80 -9.38 8.24
C LEU A 119 -3.60 -8.45 8.51
N PHE A 120 -3.89 -7.17 8.70
CA PHE A 120 -2.88 -6.16 9.03
C PHE A 120 -2.10 -6.51 10.31
N ASN A 121 -2.78 -6.96 11.35
CA ASN A 121 -2.12 -7.38 12.59
C ASN A 121 -1.24 -8.63 12.41
N GLY A 122 -1.60 -9.49 11.47
CA GLY A 122 -0.80 -10.67 11.09
C GLY A 122 0.47 -10.34 10.30
N CYS A 123 0.51 -9.19 9.60
CA CYS A 123 1.68 -8.80 8.82
C CYS A 123 2.87 -8.38 9.68
N ASN A 124 4.08 -8.71 9.23
CA ASN A 124 5.33 -8.27 9.87
C ASN A 124 5.68 -6.84 9.45
N PHE A 125 5.03 -5.86 10.06
CA PHE A 125 5.44 -4.46 10.00
C PHE A 125 6.38 -4.14 11.17
N PRO A 126 7.34 -3.21 10.98
CA PRO A 126 8.07 -2.63 12.11
C PRO A 126 7.09 -2.01 13.11
N ASP A 127 7.26 -2.32 14.40
CA ASP A 127 6.28 -1.91 15.43
C ASP A 127 6.16 -0.39 15.56
N GLU A 128 7.26 0.33 15.38
CA GLU A 128 7.30 1.79 15.45
C GLU A 128 6.42 2.48 14.39
N SER A 129 6.35 1.92 13.19
CA SER A 129 5.57 2.49 12.08
C SER A 129 4.14 1.95 11.98
N ARG A 130 3.85 0.82 12.61
CA ARG A 130 2.56 0.10 12.49
C ARG A 130 1.35 0.98 12.79
N ASN A 131 1.38 1.68 13.94
CA ASN A 131 0.27 2.53 14.36
C ASN A 131 0.08 3.71 13.41
N THR A 132 1.17 4.29 12.91
CA THR A 132 1.13 5.38 11.93
C THR A 132 0.50 4.91 10.62
N TRP A 133 0.92 3.77 10.07
CA TRP A 133 0.35 3.21 8.85
C TRP A 133 -1.14 2.91 8.99
N TYR A 134 -1.56 2.29 10.09
CA TYR A 134 -2.97 1.98 10.32
C TYR A 134 -3.82 3.24 10.48
N ARG A 135 -3.30 4.27 11.14
CA ARG A 135 -3.96 5.57 11.26
C ARG A 135 -4.14 6.23 9.89
N GLN A 136 -3.11 6.24 9.05
CA GLN A 136 -3.20 6.79 7.70
C GLN A 136 -4.22 6.02 6.84
N TYR A 137 -4.24 4.70 6.96
CA TYR A 137 -5.27 3.88 6.32
C TYR A 137 -6.69 4.26 6.77
N GLN A 138 -6.90 4.48 8.06
CA GLN A 138 -8.19 4.92 8.58
C GLN A 138 -8.58 6.30 8.01
N TYR A 139 -7.64 7.23 7.88
CA TYR A 139 -7.90 8.52 7.23
C TYR A 139 -8.25 8.35 5.74
N ALA A 140 -7.56 7.49 5.02
CA ALA A 140 -7.91 7.18 3.63
C ALA A 140 -9.31 6.57 3.50
N CYS A 141 -9.74 5.74 4.47
CA CYS A 141 -11.13 5.27 4.54
C CYS A 141 -12.12 6.41 4.72
N LEU A 142 -11.81 7.39 5.59
CA LEU A 142 -12.69 8.54 5.82
C LEU A 142 -12.81 9.44 4.58
N THR A 143 -11.75 9.58 3.78
CA THR A 143 -11.80 10.39 2.53
C THR A 143 -12.66 9.74 1.44
N THR A 144 -12.81 8.41 1.45
CA THR A 144 -13.69 7.68 0.51
C THR A 144 -15.17 7.75 0.88
N HIS A 145 -15.47 8.09 2.13
CA HIS A 145 -16.84 8.17 2.62
C HIS A 145 -17.24 9.62 2.89
N ALA A 146 -18.50 9.98 2.61
CA ALA A 146 -19.06 11.29 2.94
C ALA A 146 -19.28 11.43 4.46
N SER A 147 -18.24 11.15 5.25
CA SER A 147 -18.26 11.32 6.69
C SER A 147 -17.96 12.77 7.08
N PRO A 148 -18.44 13.27 8.25
CA PRO A 148 -18.07 14.61 8.73
C PRO A 148 -16.55 14.79 8.80
N GLN A 149 -15.82 13.81 9.31
CA GLN A 149 -14.37 13.86 9.44
C GLN A 149 -13.68 13.89 8.07
N GLY A 150 -14.13 13.04 7.11
CA GLY A 150 -13.58 13.02 5.76
C GLY A 150 -13.85 14.30 5.00
N THR A 151 -15.01 14.90 5.18
CA THR A 151 -15.39 16.18 4.53
C THR A 151 -14.66 17.36 5.15
N MET A 152 -14.69 17.49 6.47
CA MET A 152 -14.10 18.63 7.18
C MET A 152 -12.57 18.57 7.23
N GLY A 153 -11.99 17.39 7.21
CA GLY A 153 -10.53 17.19 7.18
C GLY A 153 -9.86 17.66 5.86
N ARG A 154 -10.64 18.02 4.84
CA ARG A 154 -10.17 18.55 3.55
C ARG A 154 -10.21 20.07 3.44
N ILE A 155 -10.52 20.76 4.53
CA ILE A 155 -10.52 22.23 4.55
C ILE A 155 -9.08 22.72 4.57
N ALA A 156 -8.71 23.48 3.55
CA ALA A 156 -7.49 24.26 3.48
C ALA A 156 -7.77 25.73 3.85
N LEU A 157 -6.73 26.47 4.17
CA LEU A 157 -6.83 27.93 4.33
C LEU A 157 -6.30 28.60 3.05
N ARG A 158 -7.11 29.44 2.45
CA ARG A 158 -6.69 30.32 1.36
C ARG A 158 -6.86 31.75 1.80
N GLN A 159 -5.74 32.48 1.93
CA GLN A 159 -5.74 33.86 2.47
C GLN A 159 -6.48 33.93 3.81
N SER A 160 -6.19 32.99 4.72
CA SER A 160 -6.84 32.86 6.04
C SER A 160 -8.34 32.54 6.00
N VAL A 161 -8.89 32.21 4.84
CA VAL A 161 -10.30 31.80 4.69
C VAL A 161 -10.39 30.30 4.52
N PRO A 162 -11.16 29.59 5.37
CA PRO A 162 -11.38 28.15 5.19
C PRO A 162 -12.06 27.86 3.85
N CYS A 163 -11.49 26.95 3.06
CA CYS A 163 -12.07 26.54 1.79
C CYS A 163 -11.78 25.05 1.52
N VAL A 164 -12.64 24.43 0.75
CA VAL A 164 -12.38 23.09 0.20
C VAL A 164 -11.72 23.28 -1.16
N PRO A 165 -10.51 22.75 -1.38
CA PRO A 165 -9.88 22.81 -2.70
C PRO A 165 -10.75 22.13 -3.76
N ILE A 166 -11.05 22.84 -4.83
CA ILE A 166 -11.82 22.33 -5.98
C ILE A 166 -10.93 22.34 -7.21
N GLY A 167 -10.80 21.19 -7.87
CA GLY A 167 -9.97 21.04 -9.05
C GLY A 167 -8.51 20.69 -8.69
N GLN A 168 -7.59 21.11 -9.54
CA GLN A 168 -6.16 20.82 -9.37
C GLN A 168 -5.56 21.64 -8.23
N THR A 169 -4.82 20.97 -7.35
CA THR A 169 -4.13 21.59 -6.22
C THR A 169 -2.89 20.77 -5.87
N ASP A 170 -1.90 21.40 -5.27
CA ASP A 170 -0.73 20.76 -4.66
C ASP A 170 -0.96 20.40 -3.19
N TYR A 171 -2.10 20.76 -2.62
CA TYR A 171 -2.45 20.50 -1.23
C TYR A 171 -2.59 19.01 -0.94
N GLY A 172 -1.77 18.50 0.00
CA GLY A 172 -1.86 17.13 0.50
C GLY A 172 -1.29 16.05 -0.43
N ILE A 173 -0.50 16.41 -1.46
CA ILE A 173 0.14 15.45 -2.39
C ILE A 173 1.23 14.63 -1.68
N ASP A 174 1.87 15.17 -0.66
CA ASP A 174 2.95 14.54 0.09
C ASP A 174 2.57 13.20 0.71
N ILE A 175 1.37 13.09 1.27
CA ILE A 175 0.89 11.87 1.94
C ILE A 175 0.75 10.69 0.97
N PRO A 176 -0.03 10.78 -0.13
CA PRO A 176 -0.15 9.67 -1.08
C PRO A 176 1.17 9.35 -1.79
N ALA A 177 2.06 10.33 -2.01
CA ALA A 177 3.36 10.09 -2.63
C ALA A 177 4.21 9.13 -1.81
N LYS A 178 4.45 9.46 -0.53
CA LYS A 178 5.22 8.63 0.40
C LYS A 178 4.63 7.24 0.56
N HIS A 179 3.35 7.22 0.88
CA HIS A 179 2.69 5.96 1.22
C HIS A 179 2.55 5.03 0.02
N ALA A 180 2.30 5.56 -1.20
CA ALA A 180 2.20 4.73 -2.39
C ALA A 180 3.54 4.10 -2.77
N ALA A 181 4.63 4.86 -2.74
CA ALA A 181 5.96 4.34 -3.04
C ALA A 181 6.36 3.22 -2.08
N ARG A 182 6.18 3.44 -0.78
CA ARG A 182 6.49 2.44 0.24
C ARG A 182 5.59 1.21 0.14
N SER A 183 4.29 1.39 -0.15
CA SER A 183 3.36 0.28 -0.31
C SER A 183 3.73 -0.61 -1.49
N LEU A 184 4.05 -0.01 -2.65
CA LEU A 184 4.48 -0.79 -3.81
C LEU A 184 5.81 -1.51 -3.56
N ALA A 185 6.78 -0.87 -2.88
CA ALA A 185 8.05 -1.49 -2.56
C ALA A 185 7.87 -2.73 -1.67
N LEU A 186 7.08 -2.62 -0.59
CA LEU A 186 6.84 -3.73 0.33
C LEU A 186 6.01 -4.86 -0.31
N GLU A 187 5.02 -4.52 -1.12
CA GLU A 187 4.25 -5.50 -1.89
C GLU A 187 5.14 -6.26 -2.88
N SER A 188 5.98 -5.55 -3.63
CA SER A 188 6.93 -6.16 -4.56
C SER A 188 7.93 -7.07 -3.86
N CYS A 189 8.40 -6.68 -2.66
CA CYS A 189 9.25 -7.55 -1.84
C CYS A 189 8.53 -8.85 -1.44
N ALA A 190 7.24 -8.78 -1.10
CA ALA A 190 6.45 -9.97 -0.80
C ALA A 190 6.35 -10.91 -2.02
N PHE A 191 6.09 -10.36 -3.21
CA PHE A 191 6.06 -11.15 -4.45
C PHE A 191 7.42 -11.77 -4.77
N PHE A 192 8.50 -11.00 -4.70
CA PHE A 192 9.85 -11.50 -5.00
C PHE A 192 10.38 -12.50 -3.96
N SER A 193 9.78 -12.58 -2.78
CA SER A 193 10.18 -13.53 -1.73
C SER A 193 9.67 -14.96 -1.95
N VAL A 194 8.81 -15.21 -2.95
CA VAL A 194 8.19 -16.53 -3.18
C VAL A 194 9.23 -17.61 -3.41
N CYS A 195 10.26 -17.34 -4.21
CA CYS A 195 11.35 -18.28 -4.40
C CYS A 195 12.69 -17.56 -4.63
N PRO A 196 13.81 -18.22 -4.28
CA PRO A 196 15.14 -17.66 -4.48
C PRO A 196 15.41 -17.40 -5.98
N TYR A 197 15.67 -16.14 -6.29
CA TYR A 197 16.12 -15.67 -7.60
C TYR A 197 17.16 -14.58 -7.41
N GLY A 198 18.36 -14.75 -7.96
CA GLY A 198 19.51 -13.92 -7.63
C GLY A 198 19.29 -12.40 -7.79
N ASN A 199 18.46 -11.99 -8.76
CA ASN A 199 18.15 -10.59 -8.99
C ASN A 199 17.08 -10.03 -8.03
N ASN A 200 16.27 -10.86 -7.40
CA ASN A 200 15.15 -10.39 -6.56
C ASN A 200 15.62 -9.61 -5.35
N VAL A 201 16.73 -10.00 -4.72
CA VAL A 201 17.32 -9.28 -3.59
C VAL A 201 17.74 -7.88 -4.03
N ILE A 202 18.41 -7.78 -5.19
CA ILE A 202 18.84 -6.50 -5.75
C ILE A 202 17.62 -5.63 -6.08
N HIS A 203 16.59 -6.20 -6.72
CA HIS A 203 15.35 -5.48 -7.05
C HIS A 203 14.65 -4.96 -5.80
N SER A 204 14.58 -5.78 -4.74
CA SER A 204 13.98 -5.38 -3.46
C SER A 204 14.76 -4.24 -2.80
N ILE A 205 16.09 -4.28 -2.81
CA ILE A 205 16.94 -3.20 -2.29
C ILE A 205 16.71 -1.92 -3.09
N VAL A 206 16.71 -2.00 -4.43
CA VAL A 206 16.48 -0.83 -5.30
C VAL A 206 15.11 -0.21 -5.04
N LEU A 207 14.05 -1.00 -4.95
CA LEU A 207 12.70 -0.50 -4.69
C LEU A 207 12.58 0.18 -3.32
N ASN A 208 13.20 -0.37 -2.28
CA ASN A 208 13.22 0.26 -0.97
C ASN A 208 14.03 1.57 -0.98
N ASN A 209 15.20 1.59 -1.62
CA ASN A 209 15.99 2.82 -1.76
C ASN A 209 15.22 3.92 -2.52
N TRP A 210 14.48 3.56 -3.57
CA TRP A 210 13.61 4.52 -4.27
C TRP A 210 12.50 5.05 -3.36
N ALA A 211 11.88 4.21 -2.54
CA ALA A 211 10.88 4.65 -1.58
C ALA A 211 11.47 5.59 -0.53
N ASP A 212 12.68 5.32 -0.04
CA ASP A 212 13.39 6.21 0.88
C ASP A 212 13.71 7.57 0.24
N LEU A 213 14.18 7.59 -1.02
CA LEU A 213 14.43 8.83 -1.76
C LEU A 213 13.14 9.66 -1.97
N ILE A 214 12.01 9.00 -2.21
CA ILE A 214 10.70 9.68 -2.33
C ILE A 214 10.30 10.29 -0.97
N ASP A 215 10.49 9.58 0.13
CA ASP A 215 10.25 10.10 1.47
C ASP A 215 11.10 11.35 1.73
N GLU A 216 12.42 11.28 1.49
CA GLU A 216 13.35 12.40 1.67
C GLU A 216 13.00 13.61 0.78
N ALA A 217 12.72 13.37 -0.51
CA ALA A 217 12.35 14.42 -1.46
C ALA A 217 11.04 15.10 -1.06
N THR A 218 10.07 14.33 -0.58
CA THR A 218 8.78 14.85 -0.12
C THR A 218 8.96 15.67 1.17
N ASP A 219 9.75 15.19 2.13
CA ASP A 219 10.05 15.92 3.36
C ASP A 219 10.77 17.24 3.07
N PHE A 220 11.71 17.23 2.11
CA PHE A 220 12.39 18.44 1.67
C PHE A 220 11.41 19.43 1.04
N ALA A 221 10.55 18.97 0.12
CA ALA A 221 9.56 19.83 -0.54
C ALA A 221 8.58 20.47 0.46
N VAL A 222 8.10 19.69 1.45
CA VAL A 222 7.25 20.20 2.53
C VAL A 222 7.99 21.26 3.34
N LYS A 223 9.23 20.98 3.78
CA LYS A 223 10.03 21.96 4.54
C LYS A 223 10.28 23.25 3.76
N GLU A 224 10.56 23.17 2.47
CA GLU A 224 10.74 24.35 1.63
C GLU A 224 9.43 25.16 1.46
N ALA A 225 8.29 24.46 1.31
CA ALA A 225 6.99 25.13 1.24
C ALA A 225 6.66 25.90 2.52
N PHE A 226 7.04 25.40 3.69
CA PHE A 226 6.86 26.09 4.97
C PHE A 226 7.80 27.29 5.19
N LYS A 227 8.88 27.42 4.42
CA LYS A 227 9.76 28.60 4.49
C LYS A 227 9.19 29.80 3.73
N ASP A 228 8.23 29.61 2.85
CA ASP A 228 7.55 30.70 2.14
C ASP A 228 6.42 31.26 3.01
N PRO A 229 6.55 32.48 3.56
CA PRO A 229 5.53 33.07 4.42
C PRO A 229 4.18 33.27 3.70
N ASN A 230 4.15 33.27 2.37
CA ASN A 230 2.91 33.35 1.60
C ASN A 230 2.23 31.98 1.42
N LYS A 231 2.94 30.88 1.74
CA LYS A 231 2.42 29.50 1.67
C LYS A 231 2.10 28.89 3.03
N THR A 232 2.61 29.46 4.14
CA THR A 232 2.41 28.95 5.51
C THR A 232 0.95 28.91 5.93
N ASP A 233 0.08 29.75 5.37
CA ASP A 233 -1.35 29.73 5.68
C ASP A 233 -2.08 28.48 5.19
N LEU A 234 -1.45 27.65 4.34
CA LEU A 234 -2.08 26.46 3.78
C LEU A 234 -1.97 25.20 4.68
N PHE A 235 -1.03 25.20 5.63
CA PHE A 235 -0.66 23.96 6.33
C PHE A 235 -0.89 23.96 7.86
N ASP A 236 -1.16 25.11 8.48
CA ASP A 236 -1.04 25.28 9.95
C ASP A 236 -2.20 24.69 10.77
N SER A 237 -3.29 24.21 10.19
CA SER A 237 -4.48 23.89 11.00
C SER A 237 -4.83 22.41 11.16
N SER A 238 -4.25 21.48 10.38
CA SER A 238 -4.74 20.09 10.40
C SER A 238 -3.90 19.10 11.24
N HIS A 239 -2.65 19.42 11.53
CA HIS A 239 -1.78 18.45 12.21
C HIS A 239 -1.64 18.64 13.73
N ASN A 240 -2.00 19.78 14.31
CA ASN A 240 -1.76 20.10 15.72
C ASN A 240 -2.97 20.00 16.67
N LYS A 241 -4.12 19.50 16.23
CA LYS A 241 -5.32 19.42 17.10
C LYS A 241 -5.90 18.02 17.33
N MET A 242 -5.10 16.97 17.13
CA MET A 242 -5.50 15.62 17.53
C MET A 242 -4.39 14.96 18.38
N ASN A 243 -4.19 15.51 19.57
CA ASN A 243 -3.62 14.78 20.72
C ASN A 243 -4.74 14.13 21.51
#